data_0d2e994ed0e6f76f93030b552083477e
#
_entry.id   0d2e994ed0e6f76f93030b552083477e
#
_cell.length_a   1.000
_cell.length_b   1.000
_cell.length_c   1.000
_cell.angle_alpha   90.00
_cell.angle_beta   90.00
_cell.angle_gamma   90.00
#
_symmetry.space_group_name_H-M   'P 1'
#
loop_
_entity.id
_entity.type
_entity.pdbx_description
1 polymer ?
#
loop_
_entity_poly.entity_id
_entity_poly.type
_entity_poly.pdbx_seq_one_letter_code
_entity_poly.pdbx_strand_id
1 'polypeptide(L)'
;MPLIYCDDEMMAYRSARKIYQPGESVVFDEAYRLAHLPLVNAGHPAAISEADGRDYRNGVYEKTRYALVMPISADAFLESDEARALELAMKSASFAPKIAWEMSERRRLRLHATLAGVPETDLDRYVAAVQELLDQIGPISVCLKGPFQGTRNTGRIYFPVYPQKVRGEDPFALVQKSVGLSPTKLYLVGYYHMRNELDPLETSELAGLLDQWRDRIVVRTTVPFLELYATNDDLALSARVHAKIWTKEIQR
;
A
#
# COMPACT_ATOMS: atom_id res chain seq x y z
N MET A 1 -3.97 -16.25 -23.85
CA MET A 1 -4.78 -14.99 -23.91
C MET A 1 -4.01 -13.90 -23.18
N PRO A 2 -4.06 -12.63 -23.62
CA PRO A 2 -3.45 -11.55 -22.86
C PRO A 2 -4.14 -11.40 -21.51
N LEU A 3 -3.35 -11.08 -20.47
CA LEU A 3 -3.85 -10.83 -19.12
C LEU A 3 -4.64 -9.50 -19.13
N ILE A 4 -5.91 -9.52 -18.70
CA ILE A 4 -6.75 -8.34 -18.61
C ILE A 4 -6.79 -7.90 -17.14
N TYR A 5 -6.18 -6.77 -16.86
CA TYR A 5 -6.18 -6.17 -15.52
C TYR A 5 -7.42 -5.28 -15.31
N CYS A 6 -7.78 -5.06 -14.06
CA CYS A 6 -8.68 -3.98 -13.69
C CYS A 6 -8.08 -2.63 -14.11
N ASP A 7 -8.90 -1.62 -14.29
CA ASP A 7 -8.51 -0.29 -14.77
C ASP A 7 -9.06 0.80 -13.83
N ASP A 8 -8.73 2.06 -14.13
CA ASP A 8 -9.15 3.22 -13.32
C ASP A 8 -10.67 3.45 -13.29
N GLU A 9 -11.44 2.84 -14.20
CA GLU A 9 -12.90 2.92 -14.17
C GLU A 9 -13.48 1.99 -13.11
N MET A 10 -12.79 0.87 -12.87
CA MET A 10 -13.17 -0.09 -11.82
C MET A 10 -12.64 0.30 -10.45
N MET A 11 -11.57 1.09 -10.37
CA MET A 11 -10.85 1.43 -9.15
C MET A 11 -11.13 2.86 -8.69
N ALA A 12 -10.91 3.12 -7.40
CA ALA A 12 -11.11 4.44 -6.79
C ALA A 12 -9.84 5.32 -6.79
N TYR A 13 -8.84 5.01 -7.63
CA TYR A 13 -7.55 5.72 -7.58
C TYR A 13 -7.64 7.17 -8.03
N ARG A 14 -8.48 7.49 -9.02
CA ARG A 14 -8.65 8.88 -9.48
C ARG A 14 -9.12 9.82 -8.37
N SER A 15 -10.10 9.38 -7.57
CA SER A 15 -10.64 10.18 -6.46
C SER A 15 -9.73 10.21 -5.22
N ALA A 16 -8.88 9.19 -5.06
CA ALA A 16 -7.95 9.10 -3.94
C ALA A 16 -6.64 9.88 -4.17
N ARG A 17 -6.33 10.24 -5.41
CA ARG A 17 -5.08 10.91 -5.80
C ARG A 17 -5.10 12.39 -5.40
N LYS A 18 -4.04 12.84 -4.73
CA LYS A 18 -3.79 14.27 -4.49
C LYS A 18 -3.36 14.95 -5.81
N ILE A 19 -3.98 16.06 -6.10
CA ILE A 19 -3.62 16.95 -7.22
C ILE A 19 -3.15 18.24 -6.59
N TYR A 20 -1.91 18.62 -6.86
CA TYR A 20 -1.31 19.84 -6.34
C TYR A 20 -1.61 21.03 -7.23
N GLN A 21 -1.93 22.17 -6.61
CA GLN A 21 -2.06 23.44 -7.28
C GLN A 21 -0.70 24.16 -7.35
N PRO A 22 -0.48 25.04 -8.33
CA PRO A 22 0.74 25.85 -8.37
C PRO A 22 0.95 26.63 -7.06
N GLY A 23 2.15 26.52 -6.48
CA GLY A 23 2.50 27.17 -5.22
C GLY A 23 2.07 26.42 -3.96
N GLU A 24 1.45 25.24 -4.08
CA GLU A 24 1.09 24.39 -2.95
C GLU A 24 2.30 23.62 -2.41
N SER A 25 2.33 23.40 -1.11
CA SER A 25 3.34 22.61 -0.41
C SER A 25 2.81 21.24 0.01
N VAL A 26 3.66 20.23 0.13
CA VAL A 26 3.31 19.02 0.86
C VAL A 26 3.39 19.31 2.34
N VAL A 27 2.24 19.33 2.99
CA VAL A 27 2.08 19.46 4.44
C VAL A 27 1.55 18.14 4.99
N PHE A 28 2.07 17.70 6.12
CA PHE A 28 1.64 16.44 6.74
C PHE A 28 0.25 16.59 7.37
N ASP A 29 -0.67 15.72 6.99
CA ASP A 29 -1.97 15.63 7.63
C ASP A 29 -1.88 15.00 9.05
N GLU A 30 -2.95 15.12 9.81
CA GLU A 30 -3.02 14.59 11.18
C GLU A 30 -2.81 13.06 11.20
N ALA A 31 -3.37 12.35 10.23
CA ALA A 31 -3.29 10.89 10.17
C ALA A 31 -1.84 10.43 9.96
N TYR A 32 -1.09 11.09 9.09
CA TYR A 32 0.32 10.81 8.89
C TYR A 32 1.15 11.19 10.13
N ARG A 33 0.91 12.37 10.71
CA ARG A 33 1.61 12.87 11.90
C ARG A 33 1.42 11.99 13.13
N LEU A 34 0.26 11.35 13.24
CA LEU A 34 -0.07 10.46 14.37
C LEU A 34 0.44 9.03 14.18
N ALA A 35 0.21 8.44 13.00
CA ALA A 35 0.40 7.02 12.78
C ALA A 35 1.76 6.65 12.16
N HIS A 36 2.27 7.51 11.27
CA HIS A 36 3.46 7.18 10.47
C HIS A 36 4.68 8.00 10.83
N LEU A 37 4.53 9.31 10.99
CA LEU A 37 5.66 10.21 11.21
C LEU A 37 6.49 9.84 12.46
N PRO A 38 5.89 9.42 13.61
CA PRO A 38 6.68 8.97 14.76
C PRO A 38 7.58 7.76 14.45
N LEU A 39 7.19 6.91 13.50
CA LEU A 39 7.96 5.72 13.09
C LEU A 39 9.02 6.04 12.04
N VAL A 40 8.82 7.11 11.27
CA VAL A 40 9.69 7.54 10.17
C VAL A 40 10.70 8.56 10.64
N ASN A 41 10.28 9.54 11.44
CA ASN A 41 11.10 10.61 12.00
C ASN A 41 10.54 11.03 13.37
N ALA A 42 10.88 10.27 14.41
CA ALA A 42 10.37 10.49 15.77
C ALA A 42 10.75 11.88 16.35
N GLY A 43 11.81 12.51 15.86
CA GLY A 43 12.25 13.84 16.27
C GLY A 43 11.60 15.00 15.54
N HIS A 44 10.68 14.72 14.60
CA HIS A 44 10.03 15.77 13.81
C HIS A 44 9.07 16.58 14.70
N PRO A 45 9.13 17.94 14.68
CA PRO A 45 8.31 18.78 15.58
C PRO A 45 6.81 18.64 15.36
N ALA A 46 6.39 18.24 14.16
CA ALA A 46 4.98 17.98 13.84
C ALA A 46 4.51 16.57 14.23
N ALA A 47 5.38 15.65 14.70
CA ALA A 47 4.97 14.32 15.11
C ALA A 47 4.02 14.39 16.31
N ILE A 48 2.91 13.64 16.24
CA ILE A 48 1.95 13.52 17.33
C ILE A 48 2.26 12.23 18.06
N SER A 49 2.68 12.32 19.32
CA SER A 49 3.04 11.15 20.13
C SER A 49 1.82 10.38 20.63
N GLU A 50 0.74 11.08 20.97
CA GLU A 50 -0.53 10.50 21.37
C GLU A 50 -1.68 11.49 21.11
N ALA A 51 -2.90 11.01 20.94
CA ALA A 51 -4.07 11.83 20.70
C ALA A 51 -5.28 11.26 21.47
N ASP A 52 -6.07 12.16 22.07
CA ASP A 52 -7.26 11.79 22.84
C ASP A 52 -8.22 10.92 22.02
N GLY A 53 -8.71 9.85 22.63
CA GLY A 53 -9.63 8.90 21.99
C GLY A 53 -9.00 8.00 20.91
N ARG A 54 -7.69 8.05 20.75
CA ARG A 54 -6.92 7.18 19.86
C ARG A 54 -6.02 6.25 20.66
N ASP A 55 -5.90 4.99 20.22
CA ASP A 55 -5.02 4.00 20.85
C ASP A 55 -3.56 4.05 20.31
N TYR A 56 -3.19 5.15 19.64
CA TYR A 56 -1.83 5.38 19.18
C TYR A 56 -0.95 5.98 20.27
N ARG A 57 0.22 5.39 20.46
CA ARG A 57 1.31 5.97 21.25
C ARG A 57 2.61 5.88 20.47
N ASN A 58 3.16 7.02 20.06
CA ASN A 58 4.35 7.12 19.19
C ASN A 58 4.22 6.26 17.90
N GLY A 59 3.05 6.30 17.27
CA GLY A 59 2.76 5.57 16.04
C GLY A 59 2.41 4.08 16.22
N VAL A 60 2.41 3.56 17.45
CA VAL A 60 2.10 2.15 17.78
C VAL A 60 0.73 2.06 18.45
N TYR A 61 -0.07 1.06 18.07
CA TYR A 61 -1.36 0.76 18.73
C TYR A 61 -1.15 -0.02 20.02
N GLU A 62 -2.00 0.20 21.01
CA GLU A 62 -2.08 -0.65 22.19
C GLU A 62 -2.70 -2.02 21.86
N LYS A 63 -3.72 -2.05 21.00
CA LYS A 63 -4.41 -3.27 20.57
C LYS A 63 -3.88 -3.76 19.25
N THR A 64 -3.61 -5.05 19.14
CA THR A 64 -3.28 -5.69 17.87
C THR A 64 -4.44 -5.55 16.90
N ARG A 65 -4.14 -5.20 15.66
CA ARG A 65 -5.09 -5.15 14.54
C ARG A 65 -4.77 -6.25 13.56
N TYR A 66 -5.83 -6.80 12.96
CA TYR A 66 -5.73 -7.87 11.99
C TYR A 66 -6.16 -7.39 10.62
N ALA A 67 -5.41 -7.79 9.60
CA ALA A 67 -5.72 -7.43 8.21
C ALA A 67 -5.35 -8.55 7.25
N LEU A 68 -6.26 -8.84 6.32
CA LEU A 68 -5.94 -9.63 5.13
C LEU A 68 -5.13 -8.76 4.19
N VAL A 69 -3.98 -9.27 3.79
CA VAL A 69 -3.04 -8.56 2.92
C VAL A 69 -2.60 -9.44 1.75
N MET A 70 -2.33 -8.80 0.63
CA MET A 70 -1.60 -9.40 -0.46
C MET A 70 -0.13 -9.00 -0.33
N PRO A 71 0.79 -9.92 -0.01
CA PRO A 71 2.20 -9.61 0.07
C PRO A 71 2.78 -9.29 -1.31
N ILE A 72 3.71 -8.35 -1.36
CA ILE A 72 4.47 -8.03 -2.56
C ILE A 72 5.95 -8.29 -2.26
N SER A 73 6.60 -9.13 -3.08
CA SER A 73 8.03 -9.34 -2.94
C SER A 73 8.80 -8.04 -3.25
N ALA A 74 9.72 -7.67 -2.38
CA ALA A 74 10.67 -6.59 -2.68
C ALA A 74 11.54 -6.91 -3.90
N ASP A 75 11.80 -8.18 -4.16
CA ASP A 75 12.58 -8.62 -5.32
C ASP A 75 11.87 -8.26 -6.64
N ALA A 76 10.53 -8.25 -6.66
CA ALA A 76 9.78 -7.79 -7.84
C ALA A 76 10.06 -6.32 -8.21
N PHE A 77 10.41 -5.48 -7.24
CA PHE A 77 10.87 -4.11 -7.49
C PHE A 77 12.33 -4.09 -7.93
N LEU A 78 13.19 -4.89 -7.31
CA LEU A 78 14.62 -4.95 -7.65
C LEU A 78 14.89 -5.50 -9.05
N GLU A 79 14.08 -6.45 -9.49
CA GLU A 79 14.16 -7.08 -10.82
C GLU A 79 13.55 -6.23 -11.93
N SER A 80 12.71 -5.25 -11.59
CA SER A 80 12.06 -4.38 -12.58
C SER A 80 12.95 -3.21 -13.00
N ASP A 81 13.20 -3.10 -14.31
CA ASP A 81 13.91 -1.95 -14.90
C ASP A 81 13.15 -0.64 -14.65
N GLU A 82 11.82 -0.66 -14.78
CA GLU A 82 10.97 0.50 -14.55
C GLU A 82 10.99 0.93 -13.09
N ALA A 83 11.01 -0.01 -12.13
CA ALA A 83 11.11 0.33 -10.71
C ALA A 83 12.48 0.96 -10.39
N ARG A 84 13.57 0.43 -10.95
CA ARG A 84 14.92 1.00 -10.79
C ARG A 84 15.03 2.41 -11.40
N ALA A 85 14.46 2.60 -12.60
CA ALA A 85 14.46 3.91 -13.26
C ALA A 85 13.66 4.95 -12.46
N LEU A 86 12.50 4.56 -11.90
CA LEU A 86 11.72 5.42 -11.01
C LEU A 86 12.51 5.77 -9.74
N GLU A 87 13.12 4.77 -9.08
CA GLU A 87 13.90 5.01 -7.87
C GLU A 87 15.07 5.97 -8.13
N LEU A 88 15.75 5.81 -9.28
CA LEU A 88 16.82 6.74 -9.70
C LEU A 88 16.27 8.15 -9.89
N ALA A 89 15.12 8.31 -10.55
CA ALA A 89 14.49 9.62 -10.72
C ALA A 89 14.11 10.25 -9.38
N MET A 90 13.52 9.47 -8.46
CA MET A 90 13.21 9.93 -7.10
C MET A 90 14.47 10.33 -6.30
N LYS A 91 15.56 9.59 -6.42
CA LYS A 91 16.84 9.88 -5.74
C LYS A 91 17.58 11.09 -6.33
N SER A 92 17.30 11.44 -7.59
CA SER A 92 17.90 12.58 -8.28
C SER A 92 17.14 13.90 -8.08
N ALA A 93 15.92 13.84 -7.51
CA ALA A 93 15.08 14.99 -7.29
C ALA A 93 15.54 15.84 -6.10
N SER A 94 15.21 17.14 -6.10
CA SER A 94 15.57 18.07 -5.02
C SER A 94 15.01 17.66 -3.66
N PHE A 95 13.84 17.01 -3.63
CA PHE A 95 13.20 16.51 -2.43
C PHE A 95 13.76 15.16 -1.92
N ALA A 96 14.68 14.52 -2.63
CA ALA A 96 15.24 13.21 -2.25
C ALA A 96 15.73 13.12 -0.80
N PRO A 97 16.41 14.16 -0.21
CA PRO A 97 16.82 14.14 1.19
C PRO A 97 15.66 14.08 2.19
N LYS A 98 14.45 14.42 1.76
CA LYS A 98 13.23 14.44 2.57
C LYS A 98 12.48 13.09 2.55
N ILE A 99 12.97 12.10 1.80
CA ILE A 99 12.44 10.73 1.79
C ILE A 99 13.23 9.88 2.79
N ALA A 100 12.52 9.09 3.58
CA ALA A 100 13.10 8.11 4.51
C ALA A 100 13.44 6.82 3.75
N TRP A 101 14.55 6.82 3.02
CA TRP A 101 14.98 5.70 2.17
C TRP A 101 15.16 4.39 2.95
N GLU A 102 15.60 4.47 4.21
CA GLU A 102 15.73 3.32 5.09
C GLU A 102 14.43 2.58 5.34
N MET A 103 13.27 3.23 5.13
CA MET A 103 11.97 2.59 5.32
C MET A 103 11.67 1.51 4.28
N SER A 104 12.19 1.63 3.06
CA SER A 104 12.04 0.59 2.05
C SER A 104 12.76 -0.69 2.49
N GLU A 105 13.97 -0.60 3.06
CA GLU A 105 14.70 -1.75 3.59
C GLU A 105 14.04 -2.31 4.86
N ARG A 106 13.66 -1.45 5.82
CA ARG A 106 12.95 -1.90 7.04
C ARG A 106 11.65 -2.65 6.74
N ARG A 107 10.97 -2.30 5.62
CA ARG A 107 9.70 -2.91 5.19
C ARG A 107 9.88 -4.00 4.13
N ARG A 108 11.09 -4.31 3.71
CA ARG A 108 11.38 -5.24 2.60
C ARG A 108 10.60 -6.56 2.69
N LEU A 109 10.51 -7.14 3.89
CA LEU A 109 9.77 -8.39 4.14
C LEU A 109 8.28 -8.16 4.50
N ARG A 110 7.80 -6.92 4.38
CA ARG A 110 6.45 -6.53 4.82
C ARG A 110 5.73 -5.64 3.80
N LEU A 111 6.24 -5.56 2.57
CA LEU A 111 5.53 -4.86 1.50
C LEU A 111 4.25 -5.61 1.18
N HIS A 112 3.13 -4.91 1.18
CA HIS A 112 1.82 -5.50 0.94
C HIS A 112 0.79 -4.47 0.50
N ALA A 113 -0.26 -4.95 -0.15
CA ALA A 113 -1.52 -4.23 -0.27
C ALA A 113 -2.51 -4.77 0.78
N THR A 114 -3.07 -3.90 1.60
CA THR A 114 -4.14 -4.27 2.53
C THR A 114 -5.43 -4.44 1.74
N LEU A 115 -6.06 -5.60 1.87
CA LEU A 115 -7.34 -5.92 1.24
C LEU A 115 -8.50 -5.67 2.19
N ALA A 116 -8.38 -6.11 3.44
CA ALA A 116 -9.45 -6.01 4.43
C ALA A 116 -8.90 -5.95 5.85
N GLY A 117 -9.35 -4.98 6.64
CA GLY A 117 -9.22 -5.06 8.11
C GLY A 117 -10.30 -6.01 8.64
N VAL A 118 -9.94 -6.92 9.53
CA VAL A 118 -10.88 -7.86 10.14
C VAL A 118 -10.80 -7.76 11.68
N PRO A 119 -11.94 -7.94 12.39
CA PRO A 119 -11.91 -7.97 13.85
C PRO A 119 -11.16 -9.22 14.35
N GLU A 120 -10.64 -9.15 15.57
CA GLU A 120 -9.94 -10.27 16.23
C GLU A 120 -10.84 -11.50 16.43
N THR A 121 -12.14 -11.29 16.52
CA THR A 121 -13.12 -12.38 16.66
C THR A 121 -13.25 -13.14 15.34
N ASP A 122 -13.32 -14.47 15.43
CA ASP A 122 -13.58 -15.37 14.29
C ASP A 122 -12.50 -15.37 13.20
N LEU A 123 -11.22 -15.17 13.54
CA LEU A 123 -10.12 -15.16 12.56
C LEU A 123 -10.09 -16.42 11.69
N ASP A 124 -10.33 -17.61 12.28
CA ASP A 124 -10.38 -18.88 11.56
C ASP A 124 -11.49 -18.90 10.51
N ARG A 125 -12.64 -18.28 10.79
CA ARG A 125 -13.74 -18.15 9.84
C ARG A 125 -13.32 -17.30 8.63
N TYR A 126 -12.63 -16.19 8.86
CA TYR A 126 -12.13 -15.36 7.75
C TYR A 126 -11.09 -16.10 6.92
N VAL A 127 -10.17 -16.82 7.56
CA VAL A 127 -9.19 -17.66 6.88
C VAL A 127 -9.87 -18.72 6.03
N ALA A 128 -10.86 -19.44 6.57
CA ALA A 128 -11.60 -20.47 5.84
C ALA A 128 -12.37 -19.89 4.63
N ALA A 129 -13.06 -18.75 4.81
CA ALA A 129 -13.80 -18.12 3.73
C ALA A 129 -12.88 -17.64 2.58
N VAL A 130 -11.72 -17.09 2.92
CA VAL A 130 -10.73 -16.67 1.92
C VAL A 130 -10.09 -17.89 1.24
N GLN A 131 -9.81 -18.97 1.99
CA GLN A 131 -9.27 -20.22 1.43
C GLN A 131 -10.22 -20.82 0.40
N GLU A 132 -11.52 -20.92 0.72
CA GLU A 132 -12.53 -21.41 -0.21
C GLU A 132 -12.58 -20.58 -1.51
N LEU A 133 -12.48 -19.26 -1.40
CA LEU A 133 -12.43 -18.38 -2.56
C LEU A 133 -11.13 -18.62 -3.38
N LEU A 134 -9.96 -18.64 -2.73
CA LEU A 134 -8.68 -18.81 -3.40
C LEU A 134 -8.58 -20.18 -4.12
N ASP A 135 -9.21 -21.22 -3.56
CA ASP A 135 -9.32 -22.53 -4.20
C ASP A 135 -10.10 -22.48 -5.54
N GLN A 136 -11.00 -21.50 -5.69
CA GLN A 136 -11.81 -21.30 -6.90
C GLN A 136 -11.15 -20.39 -7.93
N ILE A 137 -10.38 -19.39 -7.49
CA ILE A 137 -9.84 -18.35 -8.39
C ILE A 137 -8.34 -18.57 -8.72
N GLY A 138 -7.62 -19.34 -7.91
CA GLY A 138 -6.19 -19.59 -8.10
C GLY A 138 -5.28 -18.39 -7.78
N PRO A 139 -4.02 -18.42 -8.24
CA PRO A 139 -3.07 -17.35 -8.03
C PRO A 139 -3.53 -16.01 -8.61
N ILE A 140 -3.26 -14.92 -7.88
CA ILE A 140 -3.69 -13.58 -8.28
C ILE A 140 -2.52 -12.85 -8.93
N SER A 141 -2.64 -12.58 -10.23
CA SER A 141 -1.69 -11.73 -10.94
C SER A 141 -2.06 -10.27 -10.78
N VAL A 142 -1.06 -9.42 -10.58
CA VAL A 142 -1.25 -7.98 -10.40
C VAL A 142 -0.24 -7.18 -11.19
N CYS A 143 -0.59 -5.96 -11.55
CA CYS A 143 0.38 -4.95 -11.93
C CYS A 143 0.27 -3.74 -10.99
N LEU A 144 1.42 -3.17 -10.65
CA LEU A 144 1.54 -1.91 -9.94
C LEU A 144 1.90 -0.85 -10.97
N LYS A 145 1.12 0.21 -11.04
CA LYS A 145 1.44 1.35 -11.91
C LYS A 145 2.21 2.42 -11.13
N GLY A 146 2.57 3.48 -11.82
CA GLY A 146 3.34 4.59 -11.27
C GLY A 146 2.75 5.14 -9.97
N PRO A 147 3.63 5.62 -9.07
CA PRO A 147 3.22 6.00 -7.74
C PRO A 147 2.32 7.24 -7.72
N PHE A 148 1.58 7.40 -6.64
CA PHE A 148 0.83 8.60 -6.37
C PHE A 148 0.81 8.92 -4.88
N GLN A 149 0.55 10.18 -4.56
CA GLN A 149 0.27 10.61 -3.20
C GLN A 149 -1.25 10.68 -3.00
N GLY A 150 -1.72 10.13 -1.88
CA GLY A 150 -3.14 10.16 -1.54
C GLY A 150 -3.56 11.50 -0.94
N THR A 151 -4.87 11.76 -0.92
CA THR A 151 -5.46 12.90 -0.21
C THR A 151 -5.43 12.75 1.31
N ARG A 152 -5.12 11.53 1.78
CA ARG A 152 -4.89 11.20 3.19
C ARG A 152 -3.48 10.62 3.34
N ASN A 153 -2.88 10.78 4.51
CA ASN A 153 -1.50 10.37 4.80
C ASN A 153 -0.51 11.02 3.81
N THR A 154 -0.54 12.35 3.75
CA THR A 154 0.17 13.17 2.76
C THR A 154 1.69 13.00 2.78
N GLY A 155 2.27 12.46 3.84
CA GLY A 155 3.68 12.07 3.89
C GLY A 155 4.01 10.71 3.27
N ARG A 156 3.03 10.02 2.65
CA ARG A 156 3.21 8.68 2.11
C ARG A 156 2.89 8.62 0.63
N ILE A 157 3.77 7.97 -0.14
CA ILE A 157 3.58 7.71 -1.57
C ILE A 157 3.31 6.23 -1.77
N TYR A 158 2.31 5.92 -2.59
CA TYR A 158 1.76 4.60 -2.80
C TYR A 158 1.89 4.14 -4.24
N PHE A 159 2.01 2.83 -4.44
CA PHE A 159 1.73 2.20 -5.73
C PHE A 159 0.30 1.67 -5.75
N PRO A 160 -0.52 2.06 -6.73
CA PRO A 160 -1.84 1.48 -6.95
C PRO A 160 -1.69 0.07 -7.52
N VAL A 161 -2.50 -0.87 -7.04
CA VAL A 161 -2.46 -2.28 -7.43
C VAL A 161 -3.66 -2.60 -8.30
N TYR A 162 -3.40 -3.05 -9.52
CA TYR A 162 -4.43 -3.47 -10.47
C TYR A 162 -4.40 -4.99 -10.60
N PRO A 163 -5.36 -5.70 -10.00
CA PRO A 163 -5.43 -7.16 -10.14
C PRO A 163 -5.89 -7.55 -11.54
N GLN A 164 -5.45 -8.72 -12.00
CA GLN A 164 -6.00 -9.37 -13.17
C GLN A 164 -7.45 -9.77 -12.89
N LYS A 165 -8.36 -9.48 -13.82
CA LYS A 165 -9.76 -9.87 -13.70
C LYS A 165 -9.89 -11.40 -13.70
N VAL A 166 -10.67 -11.92 -12.79
CA VAL A 166 -11.06 -13.34 -12.73
C VAL A 166 -12.52 -13.44 -13.15
N ARG A 167 -12.80 -14.08 -14.28
CA ARG A 167 -14.15 -14.17 -14.86
C ARG A 167 -14.82 -12.79 -15.05
N GLY A 168 -14.03 -11.77 -15.35
CA GLY A 168 -14.49 -10.39 -15.54
C GLY A 168 -14.59 -9.55 -14.26
N GLU A 169 -14.40 -10.14 -13.08
CA GLU A 169 -14.52 -9.46 -11.78
C GLU A 169 -13.14 -9.12 -11.16
N ASP A 170 -13.15 -8.18 -10.23
CA ASP A 170 -12.02 -7.84 -9.38
C ASP A 170 -11.86 -8.89 -8.27
N PRO A 171 -10.76 -9.70 -8.25
CA PRO A 171 -10.55 -10.73 -7.24
C PRO A 171 -10.41 -10.17 -5.83
N PHE A 172 -9.94 -8.94 -5.64
CA PHE A 172 -9.85 -8.31 -4.33
C PHE A 172 -11.22 -7.91 -3.79
N ALA A 173 -12.11 -7.46 -4.68
CA ALA A 173 -13.51 -7.26 -4.33
C ALA A 173 -14.19 -8.58 -3.90
N LEU A 174 -13.85 -9.69 -4.55
CA LEU A 174 -14.32 -11.02 -4.15
C LEU A 174 -13.78 -11.40 -2.75
N VAL A 175 -12.49 -11.15 -2.47
CA VAL A 175 -11.90 -11.35 -1.12
C VAL A 175 -12.64 -10.53 -0.07
N GLN A 176 -12.90 -9.25 -0.32
CA GLN A 176 -13.64 -8.41 0.64
C GLN A 176 -15.05 -8.91 0.89
N LYS A 177 -15.76 -9.31 -0.18
CA LYS A 177 -17.11 -9.91 -0.07
C LYS A 177 -17.11 -11.23 0.71
N SER A 178 -16.10 -12.09 0.53
CA SER A 178 -16.04 -13.40 1.23
C SER A 178 -15.92 -13.24 2.75
N VAL A 179 -15.37 -12.13 3.22
CA VAL A 179 -15.28 -11.78 4.65
C VAL A 179 -16.40 -10.82 5.10
N GLY A 180 -17.43 -10.63 4.29
CA GLY A 180 -18.60 -9.83 4.64
C GLY A 180 -18.42 -8.31 4.51
N LEU A 181 -17.40 -7.85 3.77
CA LEU A 181 -17.14 -6.42 3.59
C LEU A 181 -17.56 -5.92 2.21
N SER A 182 -17.91 -4.64 2.14
CA SER A 182 -18.12 -3.95 0.87
C SER A 182 -16.76 -3.66 0.17
N PRO A 183 -16.68 -3.83 -1.16
CA PRO A 183 -15.46 -3.53 -1.91
C PRO A 183 -15.04 -2.06 -1.81
N THR A 184 -13.80 -1.82 -1.41
CA THR A 184 -13.22 -0.47 -1.31
C THR A 184 -12.72 0.05 -2.65
N LYS A 185 -12.34 -0.85 -3.56
CA LYS A 185 -11.72 -0.55 -4.87
C LYS A 185 -10.45 0.30 -4.77
N LEU A 186 -9.79 0.27 -3.61
CA LEU A 186 -8.58 1.04 -3.32
C LEU A 186 -7.56 0.12 -2.65
N TYR A 187 -6.61 -0.38 -3.44
CA TYR A 187 -5.59 -1.34 -3.00
C TYR A 187 -4.21 -0.74 -3.22
N LEU A 188 -3.51 -0.46 -2.14
CA LEU A 188 -2.32 0.38 -2.16
C LEU A 188 -1.13 -0.30 -1.50
N VAL A 189 0.01 -0.25 -2.14
CA VAL A 189 1.30 -0.56 -1.52
C VAL A 189 1.96 0.76 -1.12
N GLY A 190 2.00 1.07 0.16
CA GLY A 190 2.76 2.23 0.65
C GLY A 190 4.25 1.94 0.54
N TYR A 191 5.00 2.77 -0.17
CA TYR A 191 6.39 2.48 -0.49
C TYR A 191 7.34 3.57 0.00
N TYR A 192 7.20 4.82 -0.49
CA TYR A 192 8.03 5.92 -0.03
C TYR A 192 7.36 6.67 1.13
N HIS A 193 8.15 7.08 2.09
CA HIS A 193 7.70 7.81 3.27
C HIS A 193 8.52 9.10 3.39
N MET A 194 7.84 10.22 3.56
CA MET A 194 8.50 11.51 3.75
C MET A 194 8.83 11.71 5.23
N ARG A 195 10.06 12.14 5.49
CA ARG A 195 10.51 12.52 6.85
C ARG A 195 10.32 14.00 7.13
N ASN A 196 10.20 14.82 6.09
CA ASN A 196 9.97 16.25 6.16
C ASN A 196 8.97 16.69 5.08
N GLU A 197 8.28 17.79 5.35
CA GLU A 197 7.39 18.47 4.41
C GLU A 197 8.16 19.03 3.22
N LEU A 198 7.47 19.24 2.08
CA LEU A 198 8.06 19.82 0.89
C LEU A 198 7.63 21.26 0.70
N ASP A 199 8.55 22.11 0.27
CA ASP A 199 8.24 23.45 -0.17
C ASP A 199 7.51 23.46 -1.54
N PRO A 200 7.04 24.61 -2.05
CA PRO A 200 6.30 24.67 -3.32
C PRO A 200 7.11 24.19 -4.53
N LEU A 201 8.43 24.40 -4.57
CA LEU A 201 9.26 23.97 -5.70
C LEU A 201 9.46 22.45 -5.68
N GLU A 202 9.81 21.89 -4.54
CA GLU A 202 9.93 20.45 -4.32
C GLU A 202 8.59 19.73 -4.58
N THR A 203 7.48 20.33 -4.14
CA THR A 203 6.13 19.81 -4.38
C THR A 203 5.79 19.78 -5.86
N SER A 204 6.13 20.84 -6.60
CA SER A 204 5.93 20.90 -8.04
C SER A 204 6.77 19.84 -8.77
N GLU A 205 8.03 19.64 -8.35
CA GLU A 205 8.89 18.61 -8.92
C GLU A 205 8.34 17.21 -8.64
N LEU A 206 7.90 16.94 -7.40
CA LEU A 206 7.25 15.68 -7.05
C LEU A 206 6.00 15.44 -7.89
N ALA A 207 5.11 16.44 -8.00
CA ALA A 207 3.89 16.35 -8.79
C ALA A 207 4.17 16.00 -10.25
N GLY A 208 5.16 16.66 -10.85
CA GLY A 208 5.60 16.41 -12.23
C GLY A 208 6.13 14.99 -12.41
N LEU A 209 6.95 14.49 -11.45
CA LEU A 209 7.47 13.13 -11.47
C LEU A 209 6.33 12.11 -11.33
N LEU A 210 5.42 12.28 -10.37
CA LEU A 210 4.29 11.38 -10.19
C LEU A 210 3.39 11.34 -11.44
N ASP A 211 3.21 12.48 -12.12
CA ASP A 211 2.42 12.57 -13.35
C ASP A 211 3.10 11.86 -14.53
N GLN A 212 4.40 12.05 -14.70
CA GLN A 212 5.20 11.39 -15.74
C GLN A 212 5.15 9.85 -15.62
N TRP A 213 5.05 9.32 -14.41
CA TRP A 213 5.05 7.88 -14.15
C TRP A 213 3.66 7.28 -14.04
N ARG A 214 2.61 8.08 -14.00
CA ARG A 214 1.22 7.69 -13.67
C ARG A 214 0.75 6.40 -14.30
N ASP A 215 0.93 6.24 -15.61
CA ASP A 215 0.38 5.14 -16.38
C ASP A 215 1.39 4.02 -16.69
N ARG A 216 2.65 4.21 -16.26
CA ARG A 216 3.69 3.20 -16.45
C ARG A 216 3.48 2.04 -15.51
N ILE A 217 3.61 0.82 -16.02
CA ILE A 217 3.62 -0.37 -15.17
C ILE A 217 5.02 -0.53 -14.59
N VAL A 218 5.12 -0.36 -13.27
CA VAL A 218 6.38 -0.42 -12.53
C VAL A 218 6.73 -1.86 -12.14
N VAL A 219 5.73 -2.65 -11.72
CA VAL A 219 5.92 -4.05 -11.32
C VAL A 219 4.80 -4.91 -11.87
N ARG A 220 5.13 -6.13 -12.30
CA ARG A 220 4.17 -7.23 -12.51
C ARG A 220 4.58 -8.40 -11.66
N THR A 221 3.62 -9.01 -10.98
CA THR A 221 3.87 -10.19 -10.16
C THR A 221 2.62 -11.05 -10.04
N THR A 222 2.83 -12.32 -9.71
CA THR A 222 1.75 -13.25 -9.39
C THR A 222 1.94 -13.73 -7.96
N VAL A 223 0.89 -13.62 -7.16
CA VAL A 223 0.93 -13.96 -5.73
C VAL A 223 0.13 -15.23 -5.51
N PRO A 224 0.78 -16.33 -5.05
CA PRO A 224 0.14 -17.62 -4.86
C PRO A 224 -0.52 -17.78 -3.48
N PHE A 225 -0.54 -16.74 -2.65
CA PHE A 225 -1.14 -16.77 -1.32
C PHE A 225 -1.52 -15.37 -0.85
N LEU A 226 -2.44 -15.29 0.08
CA LEU A 226 -2.70 -14.11 0.90
C LEU A 226 -2.21 -14.37 2.33
N GLU A 227 -2.01 -13.31 3.10
CA GLU A 227 -1.63 -13.41 4.51
C GLU A 227 -2.62 -12.67 5.39
N LEU A 228 -2.85 -13.23 6.57
CA LEU A 228 -3.51 -12.54 7.66
C LEU A 228 -2.42 -11.99 8.59
N TYR A 229 -2.26 -10.67 8.60
CA TYR A 229 -1.32 -9.99 9.48
C TYR A 229 -1.95 -9.67 10.83
N ALA A 230 -1.13 -9.81 11.88
CA ALA A 230 -1.34 -9.23 13.19
C ALA A 230 -0.28 -8.15 13.40
N THR A 231 -0.68 -6.88 13.53
CA THR A 231 0.25 -5.75 13.62
C THR A 231 -0.20 -4.72 14.66
N ASN A 232 0.76 -4.00 15.20
CA ASN A 232 0.54 -2.89 16.13
C ASN A 232 0.97 -1.53 15.53
N ASP A 233 1.25 -1.47 14.22
CA ASP A 233 1.59 -0.21 13.54
C ASP A 233 1.13 -0.20 12.07
N ASP A 234 0.87 1.00 11.53
CA ASP A 234 0.37 1.18 10.15
C ASP A 234 1.45 0.98 9.07
N LEU A 235 2.71 0.85 9.45
CA LEU A 235 3.81 0.52 8.56
C LEU A 235 4.11 -0.98 8.52
N ALA A 236 3.41 -1.74 9.36
CA ALA A 236 3.58 -3.18 9.53
C ALA A 236 5.03 -3.58 9.91
N LEU A 237 5.76 -2.70 10.61
CA LEU A 237 7.13 -2.97 11.08
C LEU A 237 7.14 -4.09 12.12
N SER A 238 6.09 -4.14 12.97
CA SER A 238 5.88 -5.14 14.00
C SER A 238 5.04 -6.34 13.52
N ALA A 239 4.59 -6.35 12.26
CA ALA A 239 3.65 -7.35 11.77
C ALA A 239 4.20 -8.77 11.88
N ARG A 240 3.32 -9.66 12.34
CA ARG A 240 3.50 -11.10 12.33
C ARG A 240 2.47 -11.73 11.39
N VAL A 241 2.86 -12.75 10.65
CA VAL A 241 1.94 -13.56 9.87
C VAL A 241 1.17 -14.46 10.83
N HIS A 242 -0.13 -14.18 11.00
CA HIS A 242 -1.03 -15.00 11.80
C HIS A 242 -1.45 -16.26 11.03
N ALA A 243 -1.77 -16.11 9.76
CA ALA A 243 -2.07 -17.21 8.85
C ALA A 243 -1.60 -16.90 7.43
N LYS A 244 -1.22 -17.95 6.69
CA LYS A 244 -0.88 -17.91 5.27
C LYS A 244 -1.88 -18.76 4.51
N ILE A 245 -2.59 -18.16 3.56
CA ILE A 245 -3.72 -18.75 2.85
C ILE A 245 -3.29 -18.96 1.40
N TRP A 246 -3.02 -20.24 1.05
CA TRP A 246 -2.46 -20.60 -0.25
C TRP A 246 -3.55 -20.81 -1.29
N THR A 247 -3.24 -20.43 -2.54
CA THR A 247 -4.05 -20.83 -3.68
C THR A 247 -3.72 -22.28 -4.06
N LYS A 248 -4.71 -23.04 -4.51
CA LYS A 248 -4.43 -24.31 -5.19
C LYS A 248 -3.89 -24.02 -6.59
N GLU A 249 -2.85 -24.77 -7.01
CA GLU A 249 -2.49 -24.80 -8.42
C GLU A 249 -3.68 -25.35 -9.21
N ILE A 250 -4.24 -24.50 -10.06
CA ILE A 250 -5.25 -24.95 -11.01
C ILE A 250 -4.48 -25.74 -12.08
N GLN A 251 -4.53 -27.07 -12.01
CA GLN A 251 -4.06 -27.90 -13.11
C GLN A 251 -4.83 -27.50 -14.37
N ARG A 252 -4.13 -26.89 -15.32
CA ARG A 252 -4.65 -26.53 -16.65
C ARG A 252 -4.48 -27.69 -17.63
#